data_90d9c8262d33c6dff591029933e9ac34
#
_entry.id   90d9c8262d33c6dff591029933e9ac34
#
_cell.length_a   1.000
_cell.length_b   1.000
_cell.length_c   1.000
_cell.angle_alpha   90.00
_cell.angle_beta   90.00
_cell.angle_gamma   90.00
#
_symmetry.space_group_name_H-M   'P 1'
#
loop_
_entity.id
_entity.type
_entity.pdbx_description
1 polymer ?
#
loop_
_entity_poly.entity_id
_entity_poly.type
_entity_poly.pdbx_seq_one_letter_code
_entity_poly.pdbx_strand_id
1 'polypeptide(L)'
;MEEKFDVLNERGEFTGEIATREECHKQGLWHRAVYAFIIDENKNILLQKRSANKKLWPNMWDVTVGGHVDSGEFGRQALIREAKEELGIDINDNDIKYLVGSTSINEQGDIINKHFNECYLITKKY
;
A
#
# COMPACT_ATOMS: atom_id res chain seq x y z
N MET A 1 -2.46 -14.15 11.30
CA MET A 1 -1.01 -14.11 11.17
C MET A 1 -0.50 -12.67 11.21
N GLU A 2 0.53 -12.43 11.97
CA GLU A 2 1.08 -11.10 12.15
C GLU A 2 1.82 -10.63 10.89
N GLU A 3 1.51 -9.43 10.42
CA GLU A 3 2.20 -8.85 9.27
C GLU A 3 3.61 -8.42 9.67
N LYS A 4 4.58 -8.72 8.82
CA LYS A 4 5.98 -8.34 9.01
C LYS A 4 6.49 -7.61 7.77
N PHE A 5 7.22 -6.53 8.02
CA PHE A 5 7.73 -5.67 6.96
C PHE A 5 9.25 -5.57 7.02
N ASP A 6 9.86 -5.35 5.86
CA ASP A 6 11.27 -5.02 5.80
C ASP A 6 11.45 -3.57 6.26
N VAL A 7 12.37 -3.35 7.20
CA VAL A 7 12.67 -2.02 7.70
C VAL A 7 13.67 -1.34 6.79
N LEU A 8 13.36 -0.10 6.40
CA LEU A 8 14.22 0.72 5.54
C LEU A 8 14.84 1.85 6.37
N ASN A 9 15.96 2.39 5.86
CA ASN A 9 16.53 3.61 6.42
C ASN A 9 15.86 4.84 5.78
N GLU A 10 16.29 6.03 6.15
CA GLU A 10 15.72 7.28 5.63
C GLU A 10 15.90 7.47 4.13
N ARG A 11 16.84 6.75 3.52
CA ARG A 11 17.10 6.79 2.08
C ARG A 11 16.38 5.70 1.30
N GLY A 12 15.56 4.89 1.98
CA GLY A 12 14.81 3.81 1.34
C GLY A 12 15.62 2.54 1.12
N GLU A 13 16.75 2.41 1.76
CA GLU A 13 17.61 1.23 1.63
C GLU A 13 17.21 0.19 2.69
N PHE A 14 17.28 -1.10 2.32
CA PHE A 14 17.00 -2.18 3.25
C PHE A 14 18.07 -2.23 4.36
N THR A 15 17.61 -2.29 5.61
CA THR A 15 18.50 -2.39 6.77
C THR A 15 18.87 -3.83 7.10
N GLY A 16 18.11 -4.81 6.59
CA GLY A 16 18.22 -6.20 6.98
C GLY A 16 17.36 -6.56 8.17
N GLU A 17 16.71 -5.58 8.79
CA GLU A 17 15.80 -5.82 9.90
C GLU A 17 14.39 -6.04 9.40
N ILE A 18 13.62 -6.82 10.16
CA ILE A 18 12.22 -7.10 9.91
C ILE A 18 11.46 -6.73 11.17
N ALA A 19 10.34 -6.03 11.03
CA ALA A 19 9.53 -5.62 12.15
C ALA A 19 8.05 -5.86 11.86
N THR A 20 7.27 -6.03 12.93
CA THR A 20 5.84 -6.17 12.81
C THR A 20 5.20 -4.81 12.51
N ARG A 21 3.96 -4.83 12.04
CA ARG A 21 3.20 -3.60 11.79
C ARG A 21 3.14 -2.73 13.05
N GLU A 22 2.87 -3.37 14.19
CA GLU A 22 2.78 -2.65 15.46
C GLU A 22 4.11 -1.99 15.83
N GLU A 23 5.21 -2.70 15.67
CA GLU A 23 6.54 -2.16 15.93
C GLU A 23 6.88 -0.97 15.02
N CYS A 24 6.55 -1.09 13.74
CA CYS A 24 6.76 0.00 12.79
C CYS A 24 5.99 1.24 13.18
N HIS A 25 4.73 1.09 13.57
CA HIS A 25 3.87 2.21 13.96
C HIS A 25 4.28 2.83 15.29
N LYS A 26 4.71 2.01 16.23
CA LYS A 26 5.10 2.49 17.56
C LYS A 26 6.44 3.21 17.53
N GLN A 27 7.38 2.69 16.77
CA GLN A 27 8.75 3.21 16.72
C GLN A 27 9.00 4.17 15.56
N GLY A 28 8.04 4.32 14.66
CA GLY A 28 8.20 5.17 13.49
C GLY A 28 9.22 4.64 12.51
N LEU A 29 9.20 3.34 12.26
CA LEU A 29 10.15 2.70 11.34
C LEU A 29 9.67 2.84 9.90
N TRP A 30 10.60 3.15 9.01
CA TRP A 30 10.30 3.23 7.59
C TRP A 30 10.01 1.84 7.02
N HIS A 31 8.94 1.72 6.25
CA HIS A 31 8.57 0.50 5.56
C HIS A 31 7.88 0.85 4.25
N ARG A 32 7.57 -0.18 3.43
CA ARG A 32 7.05 0.04 2.08
C ARG A 32 5.54 -0.08 2.02
N ALA A 33 4.94 0.74 1.17
CA ALA A 33 3.52 0.65 0.85
C ALA A 33 3.32 0.77 -0.66
N VAL A 34 2.23 0.22 -1.15
CA VAL A 34 1.84 0.29 -2.55
C VAL A 34 0.45 0.88 -2.64
N TYR A 35 0.22 1.65 -3.69
CA TYR A 35 -1.07 2.24 -4.02
C TYR A 35 -1.31 2.11 -5.51
N ALA A 36 -2.54 1.90 -5.89
CA ALA A 36 -2.89 1.85 -7.31
C ALA A 36 -4.27 2.42 -7.56
N PHE A 37 -4.40 3.04 -8.72
CA PHE A 37 -5.68 3.37 -9.31
C PHE A 37 -5.98 2.35 -10.38
N ILE A 38 -7.20 1.83 -10.39
CA ILE A 38 -7.66 0.93 -11.45
C ILE A 38 -8.55 1.76 -12.39
N ILE A 39 -8.23 1.75 -13.68
CA ILE A 39 -9.03 2.42 -14.69
C ILE A 39 -9.58 1.40 -15.68
N ASP A 40 -10.76 1.68 -16.23
CA ASP A 40 -11.36 0.85 -17.27
C ASP A 40 -10.97 1.36 -18.66
N GLU A 41 -11.53 0.74 -19.71
CA GLU A 41 -11.28 1.11 -21.09
C GLU A 41 -11.71 2.54 -21.42
N ASN A 42 -12.69 3.08 -20.70
CA ASN A 42 -13.21 4.43 -20.89
C ASN A 42 -12.52 5.44 -19.98
N LYS A 43 -11.45 5.03 -19.31
CA LYS A 43 -10.66 5.85 -18.40
C LYS A 43 -11.41 6.30 -17.14
N ASN A 44 -12.42 5.53 -16.74
CA ASN A 44 -13.09 5.74 -15.46
C ASN A 44 -12.25 5.12 -14.35
N ILE A 45 -12.06 5.89 -13.30
CA ILE A 45 -11.26 5.45 -12.14
C ILE A 45 -12.17 4.81 -11.11
N LEU A 46 -11.78 3.62 -10.66
CA LEU A 46 -12.46 2.95 -9.55
C LEU A 46 -11.87 3.46 -8.23
N LEU A 47 -12.72 3.98 -7.38
CA LEU A 47 -12.33 4.40 -6.04
C LEU A 47 -13.03 3.54 -5.01
N GLN A 48 -12.40 3.35 -3.85
CA GLN A 48 -13.08 2.69 -2.75
C GLN A 48 -13.29 3.67 -1.59
N LYS A 49 -14.40 3.50 -0.90
CA LYS A 49 -14.71 4.30 0.28
C LYS A 49 -14.25 3.54 1.51
N ARG A 50 -13.49 4.19 2.37
CA ARG A 50 -13.02 3.59 3.62
C ARG A 50 -14.21 3.32 4.53
N SER A 51 -14.15 2.18 5.24
CA SER A 51 -15.18 1.79 6.18
C SER A 51 -15.31 2.82 7.32
N ALA A 52 -16.53 2.96 7.85
CA ALA A 52 -16.79 3.80 9.01
C ALA A 52 -16.04 3.30 10.26
N ASN A 53 -15.60 2.04 10.27
CA ASN A 53 -14.90 1.43 11.39
C ASN A 53 -13.37 1.62 11.34
N LYS A 54 -12.85 2.26 10.30
CA LYS A 54 -11.42 2.52 10.21
C LYS A 54 -10.99 3.55 11.26
N LYS A 55 -9.82 3.33 11.86
CA LYS A 55 -9.28 4.24 12.88
C LYS A 55 -8.81 5.55 12.26
N LEU A 56 -8.27 5.48 11.04
CA LEU A 56 -7.77 6.65 10.31
C LEU A 56 -8.73 6.97 9.17
N TRP A 57 -9.14 8.22 9.10
CA TRP A 57 -10.00 8.75 8.04
C TRP A 57 -11.16 7.85 7.65
N PRO A 58 -12.10 7.55 8.60
CA PRO A 58 -13.28 6.74 8.27
C PRO A 58 -14.17 7.47 7.27
N ASN A 59 -14.88 6.71 6.45
CA ASN A 59 -15.82 7.20 5.43
C ASN A 59 -15.21 8.06 4.32
N MET A 60 -13.88 8.19 4.26
CA MET A 60 -13.22 8.94 3.21
C MET A 60 -13.00 8.08 1.97
N TRP A 61 -12.99 8.71 0.80
CA TRP A 61 -12.64 8.04 -0.45
C TRP A 61 -11.12 7.83 -0.53
N ASP A 62 -10.73 6.71 -1.07
CA ASP A 62 -9.32 6.31 -1.12
C ASP A 62 -8.99 5.77 -2.51
N VAL A 63 -7.69 5.56 -2.76
CA VAL A 63 -7.22 4.89 -3.99
C VAL A 63 -7.89 3.53 -4.13
N THR A 64 -7.91 3.01 -5.36
CA THR A 64 -8.59 1.74 -5.62
C THR A 64 -8.04 0.60 -4.77
N VAL A 65 -6.71 0.50 -4.70
CA VAL A 65 -6.01 -0.51 -3.90
C VAL A 65 -4.89 0.15 -3.14
N GLY A 66 -4.73 -0.20 -1.88
CA GLY A 66 -3.62 0.28 -1.08
C GLY A 66 -3.27 -0.71 0.01
N GLY A 67 -2.00 -0.82 0.33
CA GLY A 67 -1.58 -1.71 1.39
C GLY A 67 -0.07 -1.70 1.58
N HIS A 68 0.37 -2.50 2.53
CA HIS A 68 1.78 -2.64 2.87
C HIS A 68 2.43 -3.76 2.07
N VAL A 69 3.73 -3.63 1.85
CA VAL A 69 4.53 -4.67 1.21
C VAL A 69 5.12 -5.55 2.31
N ASP A 70 4.78 -6.82 2.30
CA ASP A 70 5.28 -7.76 3.31
C ASP A 70 6.76 -8.03 3.09
N SER A 71 7.44 -8.44 4.15
CA SER A 71 8.86 -8.83 4.07
C SER A 71 9.05 -9.90 3.00
N GLY A 72 9.99 -9.66 2.11
CA GLY A 72 10.31 -10.60 1.02
C GLY A 72 9.45 -10.43 -0.24
N GLU A 73 8.42 -9.58 -0.20
CA GLU A 73 7.61 -9.30 -1.40
C GLU A 73 8.22 -8.16 -2.22
N PHE A 74 7.96 -8.20 -3.52
CA PHE A 74 8.12 -7.01 -4.36
C PHE A 74 6.82 -6.21 -4.33
N GLY A 75 6.89 -4.91 -4.62
CA GLY A 75 5.72 -4.04 -4.61
C GLY A 75 4.59 -4.52 -5.52
N ARG A 76 4.93 -4.99 -6.73
CA ARG A 76 3.94 -5.51 -7.68
C ARG A 76 3.23 -6.75 -7.14
N GLN A 77 3.95 -7.63 -6.46
CA GLN A 77 3.36 -8.81 -5.82
C GLN A 77 2.40 -8.42 -4.72
N ALA A 78 2.79 -7.44 -3.89
CA ALA A 78 1.94 -6.91 -2.83
C ALA A 78 0.65 -6.33 -3.41
N LEU A 79 0.76 -5.60 -4.52
CA LEU A 79 -0.38 -4.98 -5.18
C LEU A 79 -1.38 -6.03 -5.68
N ILE A 80 -0.88 -7.09 -6.31
CA ILE A 80 -1.73 -8.19 -6.80
C ILE A 80 -2.44 -8.87 -5.64
N ARG A 81 -1.71 -9.13 -4.54
CA ARG A 81 -2.26 -9.73 -3.34
C ARG A 81 -3.34 -8.85 -2.70
N GLU A 82 -3.05 -7.57 -2.52
CA GLU A 82 -3.99 -6.64 -1.90
C GLU A 82 -5.26 -6.46 -2.74
N ALA A 83 -5.14 -6.41 -4.06
CA ALA A 83 -6.29 -6.31 -4.94
C ALA A 83 -7.21 -7.52 -4.80
N LYS A 84 -6.64 -8.71 -4.65
CA LYS A 84 -7.41 -9.92 -4.43
C LYS A 84 -8.09 -9.91 -3.07
N GLU A 85 -7.36 -9.53 -2.03
CA GLU A 85 -7.89 -9.50 -0.67
C GLU A 85 -8.96 -8.44 -0.47
N GLU A 86 -8.73 -7.22 -0.97
CA GLU A 86 -9.65 -6.08 -0.75
C GLU A 86 -10.85 -6.09 -1.69
N LEU A 87 -10.65 -6.44 -2.96
CA LEU A 87 -11.65 -6.27 -4.01
C LEU A 87 -12.07 -7.59 -4.67
N GLY A 88 -11.37 -8.68 -4.40
CA GLY A 88 -11.63 -9.95 -5.07
C GLY A 88 -11.26 -9.94 -6.55
N ILE A 89 -10.40 -9.02 -6.97
CA ILE A 89 -10.01 -8.84 -8.36
C ILE A 89 -8.67 -9.52 -8.62
N ASP A 90 -8.60 -10.28 -9.71
CA ASP A 90 -7.35 -10.88 -10.18
C ASP A 90 -6.70 -9.94 -11.17
N ILE A 91 -5.46 -9.54 -10.89
CA ILE A 91 -4.70 -8.61 -11.71
C ILE A 91 -3.48 -9.32 -12.29
N ASN A 92 -3.27 -9.13 -13.59
CA ASN A 92 -2.07 -9.64 -14.26
C ASN A 92 -0.96 -8.61 -14.18
N ASP A 93 0.27 -9.06 -14.00
CA ASP A 93 1.43 -8.19 -13.95
C ASP A 93 1.53 -7.28 -15.17
N ASN A 94 1.14 -7.76 -16.34
CA ASN A 94 1.16 -6.99 -17.58
C ASN A 94 0.23 -5.77 -17.57
N ASP A 95 -0.76 -5.75 -16.69
CA ASP A 95 -1.73 -4.65 -16.60
C ASP A 95 -1.27 -3.55 -15.65
N ILE A 96 -0.13 -3.76 -14.99
CA ILE A 96 0.38 -2.85 -13.96
C ILE A 96 1.47 -1.95 -14.54
N LYS A 97 1.27 -0.64 -14.40
CA LYS A 97 2.26 0.36 -14.82
C LYS A 97 2.72 1.16 -13.61
N TYR A 98 4.03 1.21 -13.38
CA TYR A 98 4.59 2.05 -12.34
C TYR A 98 4.47 3.53 -12.73
N LEU A 99 3.99 4.35 -11.82
CA LEU A 99 3.85 5.79 -12.05
C LEU A 99 4.92 6.60 -11.35
N VAL A 100 4.99 6.49 -10.03
CA VAL A 100 5.86 7.36 -9.24
C VAL A 100 6.08 6.78 -7.85
N GLY A 101 7.25 7.07 -7.28
CA GLY A 101 7.54 6.82 -5.88
C GLY A 101 7.38 8.10 -5.08
N SER A 102 7.02 7.96 -3.83
CA SER A 102 6.91 9.08 -2.90
C SER A 102 7.17 8.62 -1.48
N THR A 103 7.31 9.56 -0.57
CA THR A 103 7.42 9.25 0.85
C THR A 103 6.28 9.94 1.60
N SER A 104 5.86 9.35 2.69
CA SER A 104 4.87 9.97 3.55
C SER A 104 5.17 9.71 5.01
N ILE A 105 4.88 10.70 5.85
CA ILE A 105 4.99 10.61 7.30
C ILE A 105 3.66 11.09 7.86
N ASN A 106 2.97 10.20 8.55
CA ASN A 106 1.69 10.52 9.18
C ASN A 106 1.76 10.16 10.65
N GLU A 107 1.45 11.12 11.51
CA GLU A 107 1.39 10.90 12.94
C GLU A 107 -0.04 11.14 13.41
N GLN A 108 -0.60 10.17 14.15
CA GLN A 108 -1.91 10.30 14.74
C GLN A 108 -1.94 9.54 16.05
N GLY A 109 -2.05 10.29 17.17
CA GLY A 109 -1.96 9.69 18.50
C GLY A 109 -0.59 9.03 18.68
N ASP A 110 -0.60 7.74 19.02
CA ASP A 110 0.63 6.98 19.23
C ASP A 110 1.11 6.24 17.97
N ILE A 111 0.41 6.45 16.84
CA ILE A 111 0.74 5.80 15.58
C ILE A 111 1.59 6.73 14.73
N ILE A 112 2.76 6.23 14.33
CA ILE A 112 3.67 6.94 13.43
C ILE A 112 3.83 6.08 12.18
N ASN A 113 3.30 6.56 11.04
CA ASN A 113 3.40 5.87 9.76
C ASN A 113 4.44 6.54 8.89
N LYS A 114 5.53 5.83 8.60
CA LYS A 114 6.58 6.29 7.70
C LYS A 114 6.69 5.33 6.54
N HIS A 115 6.26 5.76 5.38
CA HIS A 115 6.19 4.91 4.19
C HIS A 115 7.05 5.40 3.04
N PHE A 116 7.71 4.45 2.37
CA PHE A 116 8.15 4.63 1.01
C PHE A 116 7.06 4.02 0.14
N ASN A 117 6.42 4.86 -0.66
CA ASN A 117 5.24 4.49 -1.46
C ASN A 117 5.60 4.25 -2.91
N GLU A 118 5.05 3.18 -3.48
CA GLU A 118 5.09 2.94 -4.91
C GLU A 118 3.67 3.09 -5.43
N CYS A 119 3.47 3.99 -6.39
CA CYS A 119 2.16 4.26 -6.98
C CYS A 119 2.09 3.68 -8.38
N TYR A 120 1.00 2.97 -8.66
CA TYR A 120 0.79 2.24 -9.92
C TYR A 120 -0.53 2.59 -10.56
N LEU A 121 -0.60 2.38 -11.85
CA LEU A 121 -1.83 2.44 -12.62
C LEU A 121 -2.12 1.06 -13.16
N ILE A 122 -3.33 0.59 -12.96
CA ILE A 122 -3.77 -0.71 -13.47
C ILE A 122 -4.88 -0.46 -14.47
N THR A 123 -4.72 -0.99 -15.68
CA THR A 123 -5.76 -0.93 -16.70
C THR A 123 -6.45 -2.28 -16.73
N LYS A 124 -7.74 -2.31 -16.43
CA LYS A 124 -8.48 -3.56 -16.38
C LYS A 124 -9.91 -3.35 -16.85
N LYS A 125 -10.40 -4.34 -17.54
CA LYS A 125 -11.80 -4.43 -17.95
C LYS A 125 -12.58 -5.07 -16.81
N TYR A 126 -13.55 -4.34 -16.28
CA TYR A 126 -14.39 -4.83 -15.18
C TYR A 126 -15.85 -4.36 -15.33
#